data_7dca7cce9fa3891751e2fcb106214d9d
#
_entry.id   7dca7cce9fa3891751e2fcb106214d9d
#
_cell.length_a   1.000
_cell.length_b   1.000
_cell.length_c   1.000
_cell.angle_alpha   90.00
_cell.angle_beta   90.00
_cell.angle_gamma   90.00
#
_symmetry.space_group_name_H-M   'P 1'
#
loop_
_entity.id
_entity.type
_entity.pdbx_description
1 polymer ?
#
loop_
_entity_poly.entity_id
_entity_poly.type
_entity_poly.pdbx_seq_one_letter_code
_entity_poly.pdbx_strand_id
1 'polypeptide(L)'
;MWVHGGGWSEGDRRLVPLQWGQQELFQRLIDAGIAVATPDHRLIGEAAPDDMVRDLVAALRYVRHYALDLGLDVDRVAVWGDSAGAHLASLVGLAGSAARPDPHFLGRLGVGAGRTDVAAIIWWYGASDLTVLPDLTESLWRGVDSEARDWLAMAYSPVSHLRADSPSMLIMHGDQDSLAPLEQATRLHERARAVGARSRLIVVPGADHVFVGADIGVQWQAAIDFLQESLGA
;
A
#
# COMPACT_ATOMS: atom_id res chain seq x y z
N MET A 1 -9.46 -0.10 -1.16
CA MET A 1 -8.80 -0.28 -2.48
C MET A 1 -7.61 -1.21 -2.30
N TRP A 2 -7.58 -2.34 -3.03
CA TRP A 2 -6.48 -3.31 -3.03
C TRP A 2 -5.47 -2.95 -4.13
N VAL A 3 -4.17 -2.97 -3.82
CA VAL A 3 -3.07 -2.71 -4.75
C VAL A 3 -2.19 -3.95 -4.82
N HIS A 4 -2.10 -4.55 -6.01
CA HIS A 4 -1.38 -5.80 -6.22
C HIS A 4 0.14 -5.65 -6.11
N GLY A 5 0.83 -6.72 -5.67
CA GLY A 5 2.27 -6.87 -5.71
C GLY A 5 2.81 -7.14 -7.11
N GLY A 6 4.00 -7.77 -7.21
CA GLY A 6 4.62 -8.15 -8.48
C GLY A 6 5.89 -7.36 -8.80
N GLY A 7 6.65 -6.92 -7.77
CA GLY A 7 7.97 -6.28 -7.95
C GLY A 7 7.94 -5.04 -8.84
N TRP A 8 6.83 -4.31 -8.88
CA TRP A 8 6.55 -3.15 -9.74
C TRP A 8 6.61 -3.43 -11.25
N SER A 9 6.93 -4.66 -11.66
CA SER A 9 7.20 -5.04 -13.05
C SER A 9 6.19 -6.01 -13.65
N GLU A 10 5.30 -6.57 -12.83
CA GLU A 10 4.28 -7.52 -13.25
C GLU A 10 3.02 -7.42 -12.39
N GLY A 11 1.97 -8.11 -12.80
CA GLY A 11 0.69 -8.13 -12.12
C GLY A 11 -0.37 -7.25 -12.78
N ASP A 12 -1.58 -7.43 -12.36
CA ASP A 12 -2.74 -6.63 -12.75
C ASP A 12 -3.81 -6.66 -11.64
N ARG A 13 -4.90 -5.91 -11.81
CA ARG A 13 -6.02 -5.81 -10.85
C ARG A 13 -6.65 -7.15 -10.43
N ARG A 14 -6.35 -8.24 -11.12
CA ARG A 14 -6.85 -9.60 -10.81
C ARG A 14 -5.86 -10.39 -9.96
N LEU A 15 -4.64 -9.86 -9.76
CA LEU A 15 -3.59 -10.57 -9.06
C LEU A 15 -3.78 -10.48 -7.55
N VAL A 16 -3.85 -11.62 -6.93
CA VAL A 16 -3.47 -11.89 -5.53
C VAL A 16 -2.50 -13.08 -5.56
N PRO A 17 -1.65 -13.25 -4.56
CA PRO A 17 -0.78 -14.42 -4.48
C PRO A 17 -1.55 -15.72 -4.70
N LEU A 18 -1.06 -16.59 -5.60
CA LEU A 18 -1.80 -17.77 -6.09
C LEU A 18 -2.29 -18.71 -4.98
N GLN A 19 -1.52 -18.79 -3.88
CA GLN A 19 -1.86 -19.64 -2.74
C GLN A 19 -3.03 -19.10 -1.89
N TRP A 20 -3.52 -17.89 -2.13
CA TRP A 20 -4.54 -17.30 -1.27
C TRP A 20 -5.98 -17.56 -1.72
N GLY A 21 -6.21 -17.92 -2.97
CA GLY A 21 -7.57 -17.98 -3.50
C GLY A 21 -8.20 -16.57 -3.60
N GLN A 22 -8.03 -15.92 -4.72
CA GLN A 22 -8.48 -14.54 -4.98
C GLN A 22 -9.95 -14.28 -4.59
N GLN A 23 -10.82 -15.21 -4.99
CA GLN A 23 -12.25 -15.08 -4.70
C GLN A 23 -12.55 -15.14 -3.20
N GLU A 24 -11.78 -15.89 -2.43
CA GLU A 24 -12.00 -16.05 -1.00
C GLU A 24 -11.70 -14.76 -0.22
N LEU A 25 -10.57 -14.11 -0.48
CA LEU A 25 -10.24 -12.85 0.20
C LEU A 25 -11.31 -11.77 -0.06
N PHE A 26 -11.64 -11.57 -1.32
CA PHE A 26 -12.61 -10.52 -1.69
C PHE A 26 -14.01 -10.85 -1.20
N GLN A 27 -14.40 -12.15 -1.21
CA GLN A 27 -15.69 -12.56 -0.67
C GLN A 27 -15.78 -12.31 0.83
N ARG A 28 -14.74 -12.61 1.61
CA ARG A 28 -14.70 -12.30 3.04
C ARG A 28 -14.85 -10.81 3.34
N LEU A 29 -14.26 -9.96 2.52
CA LEU A 29 -14.41 -8.49 2.64
C LEU A 29 -15.87 -8.07 2.33
N ILE A 30 -16.45 -8.60 1.27
CA ILE A 30 -17.85 -8.33 0.91
C ILE A 30 -18.80 -8.80 2.01
N ASP A 31 -18.59 -9.99 2.56
CA ASP A 31 -19.39 -10.54 3.66
C ASP A 31 -19.26 -9.70 4.95
N ALA A 32 -18.13 -9.01 5.12
CA ALA A 32 -17.89 -8.05 6.18
C ALA A 32 -18.45 -6.64 5.88
N GLY A 33 -19.20 -6.47 4.78
CA GLY A 33 -19.77 -5.18 4.37
C GLY A 33 -18.76 -4.20 3.75
N ILE A 34 -17.60 -4.69 3.31
CA ILE A 34 -16.52 -3.87 2.76
C ILE A 34 -16.42 -4.09 1.25
N ALA A 35 -16.71 -3.05 0.47
CA ALA A 35 -16.53 -3.08 -0.97
C ALA A 35 -15.03 -3.07 -1.35
N VAL A 36 -14.67 -3.77 -2.44
CA VAL A 36 -13.31 -3.88 -2.92
C VAL A 36 -13.17 -3.24 -4.29
N ALA A 37 -12.21 -2.33 -4.43
CA ALA A 37 -11.76 -1.79 -5.70
C ALA A 37 -10.32 -2.24 -5.96
N THR A 38 -10.05 -2.78 -7.13
CA THR A 38 -8.74 -3.29 -7.55
C THR A 38 -8.29 -2.57 -8.81
N PRO A 39 -7.50 -1.50 -8.73
CA PRO A 39 -7.00 -0.80 -9.91
C PRO A 39 -5.81 -1.52 -10.55
N ASP A 40 -5.65 -1.32 -11.85
CA ASP A 40 -4.36 -1.45 -12.50
C ASP A 40 -3.54 -0.18 -12.27
N HIS A 41 -2.24 -0.32 -12.30
CA HIS A 41 -1.28 0.77 -12.42
C HIS A 41 -0.24 0.40 -13.47
N ARG A 42 0.36 1.38 -14.10
CA ARG A 42 1.48 1.15 -15.02
C ARG A 42 2.64 0.48 -14.31
N LEU A 43 3.42 -0.28 -15.04
CA LEU A 43 4.54 -1.07 -14.52
C LEU A 43 5.89 -0.45 -14.91
N ILE A 44 6.97 -0.90 -14.26
CA ILE A 44 8.34 -0.55 -14.66
C ILE A 44 8.54 -0.93 -16.14
N GLY A 45 9.10 0.00 -16.91
CA GLY A 45 9.28 -0.16 -18.35
C GLY A 45 8.14 0.46 -19.18
N GLU A 46 6.96 0.66 -18.58
CA GLU A 46 5.86 1.40 -19.20
C GLU A 46 5.87 2.87 -18.79
N ALA A 47 6.26 3.15 -17.53
CA ALA A 47 6.21 4.48 -16.95
C ALA A 47 7.26 4.68 -15.85
N ALA A 48 7.41 5.93 -15.40
CA ALA A 48 8.23 6.28 -14.25
C ALA A 48 7.56 5.85 -12.93
N PRO A 49 8.32 5.67 -11.83
CA PRO A 49 7.76 5.24 -10.54
C PRO A 49 6.66 6.15 -9.98
N ASP A 50 6.76 7.45 -10.19
CA ASP A 50 5.72 8.42 -9.78
C ASP A 50 4.41 8.24 -10.54
N ASP A 51 4.45 7.77 -11.78
CA ASP A 51 3.25 7.49 -12.56
C ASP A 51 2.45 6.30 -12.01
N MET A 52 3.11 5.30 -11.41
CA MET A 52 2.42 4.20 -10.73
C MET A 52 1.58 4.73 -9.56
N VAL A 53 2.16 5.62 -8.75
CA VAL A 53 1.44 6.26 -7.63
C VAL A 53 0.31 7.14 -8.15
N ARG A 54 0.55 7.91 -9.22
CA ARG A 54 -0.46 8.79 -9.85
C ARG A 54 -1.64 8.01 -10.42
N ASP A 55 -1.41 6.83 -10.98
CA ASP A 55 -2.47 5.94 -11.46
C ASP A 55 -3.37 5.49 -10.31
N LEU A 56 -2.78 5.11 -9.18
CA LEU A 56 -3.51 4.70 -7.98
C LEU A 56 -4.25 5.88 -7.32
N VAL A 57 -3.66 7.07 -7.32
CA VAL A 57 -4.35 8.29 -6.88
C VAL A 57 -5.53 8.62 -7.80
N ALA A 58 -5.39 8.42 -9.12
CA ALA A 58 -6.49 8.59 -10.06
C ALA A 58 -7.61 7.58 -9.81
N ALA A 59 -7.27 6.32 -9.51
CA ALA A 59 -8.23 5.29 -9.14
C ALA A 59 -8.97 5.65 -7.84
N LEU A 60 -8.27 6.15 -6.82
CA LEU A 60 -8.88 6.61 -5.57
C LEU A 60 -9.87 7.77 -5.81
N ARG A 61 -9.50 8.74 -6.64
CA ARG A 61 -10.40 9.83 -7.05
C ARG A 61 -11.61 9.31 -7.79
N TYR A 62 -11.44 8.33 -8.68
CA TYR A 62 -12.52 7.68 -9.42
C TYR A 62 -13.52 7.03 -8.47
N VAL A 63 -13.06 6.21 -7.54
CA VAL A 63 -13.92 5.56 -6.54
C VAL A 63 -14.71 6.60 -5.74
N ARG A 64 -14.08 7.68 -5.31
CA ARG A 64 -14.75 8.76 -4.57
C ARG A 64 -15.74 9.55 -5.42
N HIS A 65 -15.40 9.82 -6.68
CA HIS A 65 -16.28 10.56 -7.58
C HIS A 65 -17.59 9.82 -7.85
N TYR A 66 -17.50 8.51 -8.02
CA TYR A 66 -18.67 7.65 -8.30
C TYR A 66 -19.21 6.94 -7.05
N ALA A 67 -18.77 7.32 -5.86
CA ALA A 67 -19.12 6.59 -4.63
C ALA A 67 -20.63 6.53 -4.41
N LEU A 68 -21.36 7.63 -4.66
CA LEU A 68 -22.82 7.64 -4.53
C LEU A 68 -23.48 6.67 -5.49
N ASP A 69 -23.08 6.66 -6.75
CA ASP A 69 -23.62 5.77 -7.78
C ASP A 69 -23.29 4.30 -7.49
N LEU A 70 -22.16 4.05 -6.83
CA LEU A 70 -21.69 2.73 -6.43
C LEU A 70 -22.23 2.29 -5.05
N GLY A 71 -22.99 3.14 -4.36
CA GLY A 71 -23.49 2.86 -3.02
C GLY A 71 -22.38 2.81 -1.94
N LEU A 72 -21.31 3.56 -2.12
CA LEU A 72 -20.14 3.58 -1.23
C LEU A 72 -20.15 4.85 -0.36
N ASP A 73 -19.55 4.73 0.83
CA ASP A 73 -19.26 5.86 1.70
C ASP A 73 -17.92 6.51 1.33
N VAL A 74 -17.97 7.77 0.87
CA VAL A 74 -16.78 8.52 0.43
C VAL A 74 -15.77 8.78 1.54
N ASP A 75 -16.20 8.77 2.80
CA ASP A 75 -15.37 9.08 3.96
C ASP A 75 -14.70 7.83 4.55
N ARG A 76 -15.19 6.65 4.21
CA ARG A 76 -14.72 5.36 4.70
C ARG A 76 -13.91 4.61 3.65
N VAL A 77 -12.74 5.14 3.29
CA VAL A 77 -11.85 4.55 2.29
C VAL A 77 -10.52 4.16 2.94
N ALA A 78 -10.10 2.92 2.70
CA ALA A 78 -8.78 2.41 3.07
C ALA A 78 -8.01 1.96 1.83
N VAL A 79 -6.69 1.94 1.94
CA VAL A 79 -5.80 1.31 0.95
C VAL A 79 -5.11 0.11 1.56
N TRP A 80 -4.96 -0.94 0.78
CA TRP A 80 -4.32 -2.18 1.19
C TRP A 80 -3.47 -2.70 0.03
N GLY A 81 -2.24 -3.06 0.29
CA GLY A 81 -1.37 -3.64 -0.71
C GLY A 81 -0.46 -4.70 -0.14
N ASP A 82 0.07 -5.51 -1.04
CA ASP A 82 1.03 -6.56 -0.75
C ASP A 82 2.35 -6.31 -1.53
N SER A 83 3.50 -6.59 -0.91
CA SER A 83 4.83 -6.49 -1.54
C SER A 83 5.03 -5.09 -2.19
N ALA A 84 5.33 -5.02 -3.48
CA ALA A 84 5.40 -3.77 -4.24
C ALA A 84 4.10 -2.94 -4.14
N GLY A 85 2.93 -3.60 -4.08
CA GLY A 85 1.65 -2.94 -3.89
C GLY A 85 1.51 -2.29 -2.52
N ALA A 86 2.08 -2.88 -1.46
CA ALA A 86 2.11 -2.27 -0.13
C ALA A 86 2.94 -0.99 -0.09
N HIS A 87 4.08 -0.99 -0.79
CA HIS A 87 4.87 0.21 -1.01
C HIS A 87 4.06 1.32 -1.67
N LEU A 88 3.43 1.04 -2.82
CA LEU A 88 2.63 2.01 -3.57
C LEU A 88 1.39 2.48 -2.80
N ALA A 89 0.65 1.56 -2.17
CA ALA A 89 -0.51 1.88 -1.33
C ALA A 89 -0.13 2.82 -0.17
N SER A 90 1.05 2.61 0.44
CA SER A 90 1.55 3.48 1.50
C SER A 90 1.84 4.89 1.00
N LEU A 91 2.47 5.03 -0.16
CA LEU A 91 2.72 6.34 -0.76
C LEU A 91 1.40 7.06 -1.06
N VAL A 92 0.42 6.37 -1.66
CA VAL A 92 -0.93 6.91 -1.88
C VAL A 92 -1.56 7.38 -0.59
N GLY A 93 -1.56 6.53 0.45
CA GLY A 93 -2.20 6.84 1.73
C GLY A 93 -1.49 7.93 2.51
N LEU A 94 -0.16 7.90 2.59
CA LEU A 94 0.61 8.85 3.39
C LEU A 94 0.75 10.22 2.70
N ALA A 95 1.10 10.23 1.41
CA ALA A 95 1.25 11.48 0.66
C ALA A 95 -0.11 12.12 0.35
N GLY A 96 -1.14 11.31 0.05
CA GLY A 96 -2.50 11.77 -0.25
C GLY A 96 -3.25 12.32 0.97
N SER A 97 -2.96 11.79 2.17
CA SER A 97 -3.62 12.20 3.43
C SER A 97 -2.93 13.35 4.15
N ALA A 98 -1.83 13.89 3.60
CA ALA A 98 -1.18 15.06 4.17
C ALA A 98 -2.11 16.28 4.16
N ALA A 99 -2.02 17.15 5.17
CA ALA A 99 -2.70 18.45 5.19
C ALA A 99 -2.33 19.31 3.96
N ARG A 100 -1.14 19.08 3.40
CA ARG A 100 -0.70 19.59 2.09
C ARG A 100 -0.19 18.39 1.30
N PRO A 101 -1.05 17.71 0.53
CA PRO A 101 -0.65 16.56 -0.25
C PRO A 101 0.47 16.91 -1.23
N ASP A 102 1.42 15.99 -1.39
CA ASP A 102 2.56 16.22 -2.27
C ASP A 102 2.10 16.23 -3.75
N PRO A 103 2.23 17.37 -4.46
CA PRO A 103 1.81 17.49 -5.85
C PRO A 103 2.54 16.50 -6.78
N HIS A 104 3.74 16.05 -6.40
CA HIS A 104 4.52 15.09 -7.17
C HIS A 104 3.77 13.76 -7.34
N PHE A 105 3.16 13.26 -6.25
CA PHE A 105 2.41 12.01 -6.26
C PHE A 105 0.95 12.18 -6.69
N LEU A 106 0.38 13.37 -6.57
CA LEU A 106 -1.05 13.55 -6.85
C LEU A 106 -1.40 13.46 -8.32
N GLY A 107 -0.53 13.91 -9.22
CA GLY A 107 -0.81 13.95 -10.64
C GLY A 107 -2.10 14.70 -11.01
N ARG A 108 -2.47 14.62 -12.30
CA ARG A 108 -3.69 15.24 -12.86
C ARG A 108 -4.55 14.24 -13.63
N LEU A 109 -4.27 12.94 -13.52
CA LEU A 109 -4.99 11.89 -14.22
C LEU A 109 -6.36 11.65 -13.60
N GLY A 110 -7.29 11.17 -14.42
CA GLY A 110 -8.62 10.72 -13.99
C GLY A 110 -9.64 11.83 -13.86
N VAL A 111 -10.66 11.56 -13.06
CA VAL A 111 -11.74 12.51 -12.76
C VAL A 111 -11.21 13.57 -11.81
N GLY A 112 -11.24 14.81 -12.22
CA GLY A 112 -11.02 16.04 -11.48
C GLY A 112 -10.14 16.06 -10.20
N ALA A 113 -10.00 17.21 -9.59
CA ALA A 113 -9.37 17.35 -8.28
C ALA A 113 -10.35 16.86 -7.19
N GLY A 114 -10.11 15.65 -6.67
CA GLY A 114 -10.86 15.08 -5.54
C GLY A 114 -9.97 14.85 -4.33
N ARG A 115 -10.58 14.57 -3.18
CA ARG A 115 -9.90 14.14 -1.95
C ARG A 115 -9.09 12.87 -2.22
N THR A 116 -7.91 12.80 -1.65
CA THR A 116 -6.97 11.67 -1.76
C THR A 116 -6.60 11.07 -0.42
N ASP A 117 -7.15 11.61 0.67
CA ASP A 117 -6.96 11.08 2.02
C ASP A 117 -7.61 9.71 2.19
N VAL A 118 -7.08 8.91 3.07
CA VAL A 118 -7.65 7.60 3.44
C VAL A 118 -7.73 7.48 4.96
N ALA A 119 -8.66 6.66 5.45
CA ALA A 119 -8.86 6.42 6.87
C ALA A 119 -7.82 5.44 7.43
N ALA A 120 -7.39 4.47 6.62
CA ALA A 120 -6.48 3.42 7.04
C ALA A 120 -5.59 2.90 5.91
N ILE A 121 -4.46 2.34 6.29
CA ILE A 121 -3.50 1.68 5.41
C ILE A 121 -3.25 0.27 5.95
N ILE A 122 -3.39 -0.76 5.10
CA ILE A 122 -2.88 -2.10 5.39
C ILE A 122 -1.65 -2.33 4.52
N TRP A 123 -0.55 -2.65 5.18
CA TRP A 123 0.75 -2.84 4.57
C TRP A 123 1.26 -4.26 4.85
N TRP A 124 1.39 -5.06 3.80
CA TRP A 124 1.84 -6.44 3.89
C TRP A 124 3.19 -6.63 3.20
N TYR A 125 4.20 -7.00 3.97
CA TYR A 125 5.57 -7.37 3.54
C TYR A 125 6.15 -6.55 2.37
N GLY A 126 5.94 -5.25 2.38
CA GLY A 126 6.41 -4.35 1.32
C GLY A 126 7.78 -3.76 1.60
N ALA A 127 8.15 -2.79 0.77
CA ALA A 127 9.30 -1.93 0.98
C ALA A 127 8.86 -0.60 1.62
N SER A 128 9.45 -0.25 2.76
CA SER A 128 9.14 0.97 3.51
C SER A 128 10.25 2.02 3.49
N ASP A 129 11.50 1.54 3.38
CA ASP A 129 12.71 2.36 3.32
C ASP A 129 13.59 1.86 2.16
N LEU A 130 13.48 2.53 1.02
CA LEU A 130 14.20 2.14 -0.20
C LEU A 130 15.69 2.47 -0.14
N THR A 131 16.11 3.33 0.79
CA THR A 131 17.52 3.72 0.94
C THR A 131 18.41 2.57 1.43
N VAL A 132 17.80 1.54 2.02
CA VAL A 132 18.50 0.35 2.54
C VAL A 132 18.19 -0.92 1.74
N LEU A 133 17.56 -0.79 0.57
CA LEU A 133 17.18 -1.89 -0.33
C LEU A 133 17.71 -1.67 -1.75
N PRO A 134 18.98 -1.33 -1.97
CA PRO A 134 19.47 -0.94 -3.29
C PRO A 134 19.28 -2.05 -4.34
N ASP A 135 19.52 -3.32 -3.98
CA ASP A 135 19.42 -4.45 -4.92
C ASP A 135 17.95 -4.74 -5.31
N LEU A 136 17.04 -4.70 -4.36
CA LEU A 136 15.60 -4.94 -4.61
C LEU A 136 14.99 -3.81 -5.46
N THR A 137 15.48 -2.60 -5.30
CA THR A 137 14.91 -1.40 -5.93
C THR A 137 15.66 -0.94 -7.18
N GLU A 138 16.73 -1.63 -7.60
CA GLU A 138 17.53 -1.24 -8.76
C GLU A 138 16.68 -1.06 -10.03
N SER A 139 15.68 -1.91 -10.22
CA SER A 139 14.78 -1.85 -11.37
C SER A 139 13.94 -0.57 -11.42
N LEU A 140 13.59 0.01 -10.27
CA LEU A 140 12.86 1.29 -10.17
C LEU A 140 13.66 2.46 -10.75
N TRP A 141 14.99 2.38 -10.70
CA TRP A 141 15.91 3.48 -11.04
C TRP A 141 16.60 3.27 -12.39
N ARG A 142 16.08 2.40 -13.25
CA ARG A 142 16.67 2.15 -14.56
C ARG A 142 16.75 3.45 -15.37
N GLY A 143 17.96 3.82 -15.80
CA GLY A 143 18.22 5.06 -16.55
C GLY A 143 18.32 6.33 -15.70
N VAL A 144 18.26 6.21 -14.37
CA VAL A 144 18.46 7.33 -13.46
C VAL A 144 19.91 7.41 -13.02
N ASP A 145 20.47 8.63 -12.99
CA ASP A 145 21.82 8.90 -12.48
C ASP A 145 21.96 8.48 -11.01
N SER A 146 23.14 7.99 -10.65
CA SER A 146 23.42 7.52 -9.28
C SER A 146 23.20 8.59 -8.21
N GLU A 147 23.57 9.84 -8.47
CA GLU A 147 23.34 10.96 -7.54
C GLU A 147 21.85 11.24 -7.30
N ALA A 148 21.01 11.06 -8.33
CA ALA A 148 19.57 11.23 -8.22
C ALA A 148 18.90 10.05 -7.50
N ARG A 149 19.49 8.84 -7.55
CA ARG A 149 18.90 7.63 -6.96
C ARG A 149 18.73 7.74 -5.45
N ASP A 150 19.72 8.25 -4.73
CA ASP A 150 19.68 8.39 -3.27
C ASP A 150 18.53 9.31 -2.84
N TRP A 151 18.37 10.43 -3.55
CA TRP A 151 17.26 11.34 -3.30
C TRP A 151 15.91 10.69 -3.64
N LEU A 152 15.82 10.00 -4.77
CA LEU A 152 14.60 9.30 -5.18
C LEU A 152 14.27 8.16 -4.21
N ALA A 153 15.25 7.36 -3.79
CA ALA A 153 15.03 6.32 -2.81
C ALA A 153 14.44 6.89 -1.52
N MET A 154 14.94 8.03 -1.03
CA MET A 154 14.37 8.71 0.12
C MET A 154 12.97 9.26 -0.17
N ALA A 155 12.76 9.92 -1.30
CA ALA A 155 11.49 10.53 -1.68
C ALA A 155 10.36 9.49 -1.90
N TYR A 156 10.72 8.29 -2.35
CA TYR A 156 9.77 7.18 -2.56
C TYR A 156 9.70 6.20 -1.37
N SER A 157 10.39 6.48 -0.28
CA SER A 157 10.29 5.66 0.94
C SER A 157 9.08 6.05 1.78
N PRO A 158 8.10 5.15 2.02
CA PRO A 158 6.97 5.41 2.91
C PRO A 158 7.36 5.99 4.27
N VAL A 159 8.47 5.56 4.87
CA VAL A 159 8.96 6.09 6.16
C VAL A 159 9.22 7.60 6.14
N SER A 160 9.53 8.19 4.98
CA SER A 160 9.79 9.62 4.81
C SER A 160 8.51 10.47 4.87
N HIS A 161 7.35 9.87 4.66
CA HIS A 161 6.06 10.55 4.59
C HIS A 161 5.22 10.44 5.87
N LEU A 162 5.73 9.71 6.88
CA LEU A 162 5.03 9.53 8.15
C LEU A 162 4.99 10.82 8.98
N ARG A 163 3.81 11.13 9.52
CA ARG A 163 3.49 12.28 10.36
C ARG A 163 2.53 11.86 11.47
N ALA A 164 2.37 12.68 12.49
CA ALA A 164 1.45 12.42 13.61
C ALA A 164 -0.02 12.25 13.17
N ASP A 165 -0.41 12.92 12.09
CA ASP A 165 -1.75 12.87 11.50
C ASP A 165 -1.90 11.82 10.38
N SER A 166 -0.90 10.96 10.18
CA SER A 166 -0.98 9.87 9.21
C SER A 166 -2.14 8.92 9.51
N PRO A 167 -2.77 8.31 8.48
CA PRO A 167 -3.78 7.28 8.64
C PRO A 167 -3.30 6.15 9.54
N SER A 168 -4.22 5.51 10.25
CA SER A 168 -3.90 4.31 11.04
C SER A 168 -3.35 3.21 10.15
N MET A 169 -2.31 2.49 10.61
CA MET A 169 -1.64 1.47 9.83
C MET A 169 -1.70 0.10 10.50
N LEU A 170 -2.09 -0.92 9.74
CA LEU A 170 -1.82 -2.33 10.06
C LEU A 170 -0.64 -2.80 9.20
N ILE A 171 0.44 -3.17 9.86
CA ILE A 171 1.68 -3.62 9.25
C ILE A 171 1.81 -5.12 9.57
N MET A 172 1.96 -5.97 8.54
CA MET A 172 2.12 -7.42 8.72
C MET A 172 3.28 -7.93 7.88
N HIS A 173 4.13 -8.79 8.48
CA HIS A 173 5.33 -9.30 7.84
C HIS A 173 5.71 -10.68 8.39
N GLY A 174 6.19 -11.58 7.52
CA GLY A 174 6.75 -12.86 7.93
C GLY A 174 8.15 -12.71 8.53
N ASP A 175 8.49 -13.46 9.56
CA ASP A 175 9.83 -13.40 10.17
C ASP A 175 10.90 -14.23 9.41
N GLN A 176 10.48 -14.98 8.40
CA GLN A 176 11.36 -15.75 7.51
C GLN A 176 11.31 -15.21 6.07
N ASP A 177 10.86 -13.97 5.87
CA ASP A 177 10.74 -13.37 4.53
C ASP A 177 12.13 -13.27 3.88
N SER A 178 12.31 -14.07 2.83
CA SER A 178 13.58 -14.21 2.11
C SER A 178 13.77 -13.15 1.01
N LEU A 179 12.72 -12.40 0.66
CA LEU A 179 12.75 -11.39 -0.40
C LEU A 179 12.83 -9.97 0.17
N ALA A 180 11.96 -9.63 1.09
CA ALA A 180 11.92 -8.32 1.74
C ALA A 180 12.17 -8.50 3.25
N PRO A 181 13.29 -7.98 3.80
CA PRO A 181 13.64 -8.24 5.19
C PRO A 181 12.62 -7.64 6.16
N LEU A 182 12.33 -8.36 7.27
CA LEU A 182 11.42 -7.94 8.34
C LEU A 182 11.72 -6.53 8.87
N GLU A 183 12.96 -6.09 8.76
CA GLU A 183 13.38 -4.74 9.13
C GLU A 183 12.60 -3.64 8.41
N GLN A 184 12.04 -3.92 7.25
CA GLN A 184 11.17 -2.97 6.56
C GLN A 184 9.89 -2.69 7.35
N ALA A 185 9.29 -3.73 7.92
CA ALA A 185 8.09 -3.60 8.76
C ALA A 185 8.41 -2.93 10.10
N THR A 186 9.52 -3.32 10.74
CA THR A 186 9.93 -2.73 12.03
C THR A 186 10.29 -1.25 11.88
N ARG A 187 11.04 -0.86 10.86
CA ARG A 187 11.35 0.55 10.55
C ARG A 187 10.09 1.39 10.33
N LEU A 188 9.14 0.87 9.55
CA LEU A 188 7.88 1.57 9.30
C LEU A 188 7.10 1.79 10.59
N HIS A 189 6.98 0.74 11.41
CA HIS A 189 6.28 0.80 12.70
C HIS A 189 6.96 1.73 13.70
N GLU A 190 8.27 1.61 13.87
CA GLU A 190 9.05 2.45 14.79
C GLU A 190 8.99 3.93 14.38
N ARG A 191 9.12 4.19 13.07
CA ARG A 191 9.00 5.55 12.56
C ARG A 191 7.60 6.13 12.79
N ALA A 192 6.52 5.34 12.54
CA ALA A 192 5.16 5.76 12.83
C ALA A 192 4.99 6.13 14.30
N ARG A 193 5.46 5.29 15.22
CA ARG A 193 5.42 5.57 16.67
C ARG A 193 6.22 6.82 17.03
N ALA A 194 7.41 6.97 16.47
CA ALA A 194 8.28 8.12 16.76
C ALA A 194 7.67 9.47 16.39
N VAL A 195 6.83 9.51 15.33
CA VAL A 195 6.11 10.72 14.94
C VAL A 195 4.73 10.85 15.59
N GLY A 196 4.29 9.88 16.39
CA GLY A 196 2.98 9.87 17.04
C GLY A 196 1.83 9.34 16.17
N ALA A 197 2.11 8.71 15.03
CA ALA A 197 1.10 8.06 14.21
C ALA A 197 0.66 6.71 14.80
N ARG A 198 -0.58 6.31 14.56
CA ARG A 198 -1.11 5.02 15.01
C ARG A 198 -0.69 3.91 14.08
N SER A 199 0.02 2.91 14.60
CA SER A 199 0.38 1.71 13.85
C SER A 199 0.35 0.46 14.73
N ARG A 200 -0.05 -0.65 14.14
CA ARG A 200 -0.02 -1.99 14.73
C ARG A 200 0.89 -2.86 13.86
N LEU A 201 1.89 -3.48 14.45
CA LEU A 201 2.76 -4.45 13.78
C LEU A 201 2.37 -5.87 14.21
N ILE A 202 2.15 -6.74 13.24
CA ILE A 202 1.99 -8.19 13.44
C ILE A 202 3.13 -8.88 12.69
N VAL A 203 4.03 -9.51 13.42
CA VAL A 203 5.03 -10.41 12.88
C VAL A 203 4.42 -11.80 12.79
N VAL A 204 4.49 -12.44 11.62
CA VAL A 204 3.91 -13.76 11.36
C VAL A 204 5.01 -14.81 11.47
N PRO A 205 5.01 -15.63 12.55
CA PRO A 205 6.09 -16.56 12.80
C PRO A 205 6.19 -17.65 11.74
N GLY A 206 7.40 -17.94 11.28
CA GLY A 206 7.72 -18.99 10.30
C GLY A 206 7.26 -18.68 8.88
N ALA A 207 6.68 -17.52 8.62
CA ALA A 207 6.21 -17.14 7.31
C ALA A 207 7.32 -16.52 6.45
N ASP A 208 7.46 -17.02 5.23
CA ASP A 208 8.25 -16.40 4.17
C ASP A 208 7.42 -15.34 3.43
N HIS A 209 7.98 -14.75 2.38
CA HIS A 209 7.30 -13.76 1.52
C HIS A 209 5.92 -14.26 1.10
N VAL A 210 4.96 -13.36 0.93
CA VAL A 210 3.54 -13.65 0.68
C VAL A 210 2.88 -14.57 1.72
N PHE A 211 3.43 -14.63 2.93
CA PHE A 211 3.04 -15.49 4.05
C PHE A 211 3.08 -16.99 3.75
N VAL A 212 3.99 -17.42 2.86
CA VAL A 212 4.24 -18.86 2.66
C VAL A 212 4.64 -19.50 3.99
N GLY A 213 4.00 -20.60 4.33
CA GLY A 213 4.22 -21.31 5.60
C GLY A 213 3.25 -20.95 6.73
N ALA A 214 2.42 -19.92 6.55
CA ALA A 214 1.41 -19.52 7.54
C ALA A 214 -0.04 -19.79 7.06
N ASP A 215 -0.97 -19.82 8.01
CA ASP A 215 -2.42 -19.83 7.73
C ASP A 215 -2.87 -18.42 7.37
N ILE A 216 -3.05 -18.15 6.08
CA ILE A 216 -3.44 -16.85 5.56
C ILE A 216 -4.82 -16.39 6.08
N GLY A 217 -5.68 -17.30 6.48
CA GLY A 217 -7.00 -16.96 7.05
C GLY A 217 -6.90 -16.12 8.31
N VAL A 218 -5.85 -16.33 9.12
CA VAL A 218 -5.58 -15.54 10.33
C VAL A 218 -5.21 -14.10 9.95
N GLN A 219 -4.35 -13.92 8.93
CA GLN A 219 -3.93 -12.59 8.46
C GLN A 219 -5.10 -11.84 7.81
N TRP A 220 -5.96 -12.52 7.04
CA TRP A 220 -7.17 -11.92 6.49
C TRP A 220 -8.11 -11.44 7.59
N GLN A 221 -8.36 -12.27 8.61
CA GLN A 221 -9.25 -11.90 9.70
C GLN A 221 -8.71 -10.65 10.44
N ALA A 222 -7.43 -10.64 10.77
CA ALA A 222 -6.80 -9.48 11.41
C ALA A 222 -6.90 -8.20 10.57
N ALA A 223 -6.82 -8.32 9.24
CA ALA A 223 -6.99 -7.21 8.32
C ALA A 223 -8.45 -6.73 8.27
N ILE A 224 -9.42 -7.64 8.23
CA ILE A 224 -10.85 -7.33 8.24
C ILE A 224 -11.23 -6.64 9.55
N ASP A 225 -10.81 -7.17 10.70
CA ASP A 225 -11.06 -6.58 12.02
C ASP A 225 -10.51 -5.15 12.11
N PHE A 226 -9.29 -4.95 11.59
CA PHE A 226 -8.68 -3.63 11.54
C PHE A 226 -9.44 -2.65 10.64
N LEU A 227 -9.94 -3.11 9.49
CA LEU A 227 -10.76 -2.28 8.59
C LEU A 227 -12.10 -1.92 9.25
N GLN A 228 -12.77 -2.87 9.89
CA GLN A 228 -14.00 -2.60 10.62
C GLN A 228 -13.79 -1.58 11.73
N GLU A 229 -12.74 -1.71 12.52
CA GLU A 229 -12.36 -0.73 13.56
C GLU A 229 -12.07 0.65 12.96
N SER A 230 -11.29 0.70 11.87
CA SER A 230 -10.80 1.96 11.30
C SER A 230 -11.84 2.68 10.44
N LEU A 231 -12.78 1.96 9.84
CA LEU A 231 -13.83 2.50 8.99
C LEU A 231 -15.17 2.68 9.72
N GLY A 232 -15.30 2.17 10.95
CA GLY A 232 -16.55 2.20 11.70
C GLY A 232 -17.65 1.36 11.04
N ALA A 233 -17.26 0.20 10.50
CA ALA A 233 -18.16 -0.72 9.79
C ALA A 233 -18.71 -1.80 10.71
#